data_26c8769768bf2327e745640746620b45
#
_entry.id   26c8769768bf2327e745640746620b45
#
_cell.length_a   1.000
_cell.length_b   1.000
_cell.length_c   1.000
_cell.angle_alpha   90.00
_cell.angle_beta   90.00
_cell.angle_gamma   90.00
#
_symmetry.space_group_name_H-M   'P 1'
#
loop_
_entity.id
_entity.type
_entity.pdbx_description
1 polymer ?
#
loop_
_entity_poly.entity_id
_entity_poly.type
_entity_poly.pdbx_seq_one_letter_code
_entity_poly.pdbx_strand_id
1 'polypeptide(L)'
;MSNFLTRFARTPRGLRWFLNLYGPYLGAGVRVDYLAEDFRELKVSMGLHWYNSNYLGTHFGGSLYSMVDPFYMLMVMNVLGRDYIVWDKAAEIDFIKPGTGRVHARFQLTDAMLDDIQRHTADGDKYLPCWPVTIVNDDGETVAQINKTLYIRKKSRT
;
A
#
# COMPACT_ATOMS: atom_id res chain seq x y z
N MET A 1 10.42 -26.72 7.64
CA MET A 1 10.80 -25.31 7.84
C MET A 1 9.88 -24.29 7.13
N SER A 2 9.07 -24.69 6.13
CA SER A 2 8.21 -23.76 5.37
C SER A 2 7.01 -23.20 6.15
N ASN A 3 6.44 -23.94 7.11
CA ASN A 3 5.19 -23.59 7.78
C ASN A 3 5.31 -22.43 8.82
N PHE A 4 6.44 -22.28 9.48
CA PHE A 4 6.63 -21.24 10.50
C PHE A 4 6.82 -19.86 9.84
N LEU A 5 7.70 -19.75 8.84
CA LEU A 5 7.97 -18.49 8.14
C LEU A 5 6.73 -17.97 7.39
N THR A 6 5.99 -18.88 6.72
CA THR A 6 4.74 -18.51 6.05
C THR A 6 3.63 -18.13 7.02
N ARG A 7 3.59 -18.74 8.21
CA ARG A 7 2.63 -18.40 9.26
C ARG A 7 3.00 -17.06 9.93
N PHE A 8 4.28 -16.82 10.16
CA PHE A 8 4.77 -15.56 10.71
C PHE A 8 4.53 -14.40 9.74
N ALA A 9 4.83 -14.57 8.43
CA ALA A 9 4.59 -13.54 7.41
C ALA A 9 3.10 -13.17 7.24
N ARG A 10 2.17 -13.94 7.80
CA ARG A 10 0.72 -13.65 7.82
C ARG A 10 0.28 -12.85 9.05
N THR A 11 1.16 -12.61 9.98
CA THR A 11 0.88 -11.70 11.10
C THR A 11 1.25 -10.26 10.69
N PRO A 12 0.61 -9.21 11.22
CA PRO A 12 0.96 -7.83 10.94
C PRO A 12 2.44 -7.53 11.21
N ARG A 13 2.98 -8.05 12.33
CA ARG A 13 4.40 -7.90 12.67
C ARG A 13 5.31 -8.60 11.68
N GLY A 14 4.98 -9.82 11.29
CA GLY A 14 5.74 -10.60 10.32
C GLY A 14 5.71 -9.98 8.93
N LEU A 15 4.54 -9.52 8.47
CA LEU A 15 4.39 -8.83 7.20
C LEU A 15 5.18 -7.51 7.19
N ARG A 16 5.07 -6.70 8.24
CA ARG A 16 5.86 -5.47 8.38
C ARG A 16 7.37 -5.74 8.34
N TRP A 17 7.83 -6.77 9.03
CA TRP A 17 9.25 -7.16 9.01
C TRP A 17 9.70 -7.60 7.62
N PHE A 18 8.89 -8.44 6.95
CA PHE A 18 9.16 -8.88 5.58
C PHE A 18 9.23 -7.70 4.61
N LEU A 19 8.26 -6.78 4.65
CA LEU A 19 8.22 -5.61 3.77
C LEU A 19 9.43 -4.69 3.98
N ASN A 20 9.89 -4.51 5.22
CA ASN A 20 11.07 -3.71 5.52
C ASN A 20 12.40 -4.36 5.09
N LEU A 21 12.40 -5.64 4.74
CA LEU A 21 13.54 -6.35 4.15
C LEU A 21 13.33 -6.66 2.65
N TYR A 22 12.18 -6.28 2.10
CA TYR A 22 11.88 -6.53 0.71
C TYR A 22 12.77 -5.68 -0.20
N GLY A 23 13.49 -6.32 -1.13
CA GLY A 23 14.50 -5.67 -1.98
C GLY A 23 14.03 -4.40 -2.70
N PRO A 24 12.85 -4.38 -3.35
CA PRO A 24 12.31 -3.17 -3.97
C PRO A 24 12.14 -2.00 -3.00
N TYR A 25 11.73 -2.26 -1.74
CA TYR A 25 11.56 -1.21 -0.74
C TYR A 25 12.89 -0.74 -0.17
N LEU A 26 13.83 -1.65 0.05
CA LEU A 26 15.19 -1.29 0.44
C LEU A 26 15.83 -0.38 -0.61
N GLY A 27 15.68 -0.72 -1.90
CA GLY A 27 16.20 0.08 -3.01
C GLY A 27 15.50 1.42 -3.18
N ALA A 28 14.19 1.49 -2.91
CA ALA A 28 13.42 2.73 -2.95
C ALA A 28 13.58 3.57 -1.67
N GLY A 29 14.08 3.00 -0.57
CA GLY A 29 14.17 3.65 0.74
C GLY A 29 12.84 3.68 1.51
N VAL A 30 11.87 2.84 1.13
CA VAL A 30 10.54 2.75 1.76
C VAL A 30 10.63 1.96 3.05
N ARG A 31 9.96 2.45 4.08
CA ARG A 31 9.85 1.81 5.38
C ARG A 31 8.39 1.76 5.84
N VAL A 32 7.93 0.59 6.21
CA VAL A 32 6.65 0.40 6.90
C VAL A 32 6.85 0.68 8.38
N ASP A 33 6.35 1.82 8.86
CA ASP A 33 6.50 2.26 10.24
C ASP A 33 5.48 1.60 11.16
N TYR A 34 4.26 1.42 10.67
CA TYR A 34 3.15 0.85 11.42
C TYR A 34 2.25 -0.02 10.54
N LEU A 35 1.75 -1.11 11.09
CA LEU A 35 0.69 -1.94 10.54
C LEU A 35 -0.19 -2.42 11.69
N ALA A 36 -1.48 -2.08 11.63
CA ALA A 36 -2.47 -2.45 12.65
C ALA A 36 -2.68 -3.97 12.73
N GLU A 37 -3.03 -4.46 13.92
CA GLU A 37 -3.25 -5.90 14.17
C GLU A 37 -4.43 -6.47 13.34
N ASP A 38 -5.39 -5.63 12.97
CA ASP A 38 -6.53 -5.96 12.12
C ASP A 38 -6.29 -5.67 10.62
N PHE A 39 -5.08 -5.27 10.22
CA PHE A 39 -4.70 -4.88 8.86
C PHE A 39 -5.47 -3.69 8.28
N ARG A 40 -6.14 -2.88 9.10
CA ARG A 40 -7.00 -1.78 8.64
C ARG A 40 -6.32 -0.41 8.62
N GLU A 41 -5.13 -0.29 9.19
CA GLU A 41 -4.30 0.91 9.12
C GLU A 41 -2.85 0.54 8.85
N LEU A 42 -2.21 1.29 7.94
CA LEU A 42 -0.79 1.15 7.62
C LEU A 42 -0.18 2.54 7.43
N LYS A 43 1.04 2.72 7.94
CA LYS A 43 1.82 3.95 7.77
C LYS A 43 3.19 3.60 7.21
N VAL A 44 3.63 4.40 6.26
CA VAL A 44 4.95 4.28 5.64
C VAL A 44 5.66 5.61 5.63
N SER A 45 6.97 5.56 5.65
CA SER A 45 7.83 6.73 5.43
C SER A 45 8.96 6.40 4.47
N MET A 46 9.56 7.44 3.90
CA MET A 46 10.73 7.34 3.04
C MET A 46 11.60 8.58 3.25
N GLY A 47 12.87 8.36 3.67
CA GLY A 47 13.87 9.42 3.74
C GLY A 47 14.48 9.68 2.37
N LEU A 48 14.97 10.90 2.14
CA LEU A 48 15.74 11.22 0.94
C LEU A 48 17.19 10.77 1.13
N HIS A 49 17.66 9.91 0.22
CA HIS A 49 18.99 9.32 0.20
C HIS A 49 19.57 9.42 -1.21
N TRP A 50 20.89 9.27 -1.34
CA TRP A 50 21.58 9.30 -2.63
C TRP A 50 21.08 8.25 -3.62
N TYR A 51 20.58 7.11 -3.15
CA TYR A 51 20.12 6.00 -4.00
C TYR A 51 18.64 6.09 -4.40
N ASN A 52 17.85 6.98 -3.79
CA ASN A 52 16.44 7.21 -4.13
C ASN A 52 16.14 8.67 -4.53
N SER A 53 17.19 9.48 -4.71
CA SER A 53 17.08 10.82 -5.26
C SER A 53 17.12 10.80 -6.78
N ASN A 54 16.46 11.77 -7.41
CA ASN A 54 16.53 12.01 -8.84
C ASN A 54 17.68 12.99 -9.15
N TYR A 55 17.87 13.29 -10.46
CA TYR A 55 18.90 14.19 -10.93
C TYR A 55 18.82 15.62 -10.37
N LEU A 56 17.64 16.04 -9.90
CA LEU A 56 17.42 17.37 -9.30
C LEU A 56 17.63 17.38 -7.77
N GLY A 57 18.06 16.26 -7.16
CA GLY A 57 18.28 16.16 -5.73
C GLY A 57 16.97 16.06 -4.90
N THR A 58 15.87 15.68 -5.53
CA THR A 58 14.58 15.41 -4.86
C THR A 58 14.23 13.93 -4.96
N HIS A 59 13.18 13.47 -4.28
CA HIS A 59 12.75 12.08 -4.39
C HIS A 59 12.49 11.66 -5.83
N PHE A 60 13.03 10.50 -6.22
CA PHE A 60 12.71 9.88 -7.50
C PHE A 60 11.22 9.49 -7.54
N GLY A 61 10.51 9.89 -8.61
CA GLY A 61 9.07 9.64 -8.75
C GLY A 61 8.69 8.16 -8.65
N GLY A 62 9.53 7.27 -9.18
CA GLY A 62 9.36 5.83 -9.03
C GLY A 62 9.44 5.36 -7.57
N SER A 63 10.30 5.97 -6.73
CA SER A 63 10.36 5.69 -5.30
C SER A 63 9.13 6.22 -4.57
N LEU A 64 8.61 7.40 -4.95
CA LEU A 64 7.33 7.91 -4.42
C LEU A 64 6.18 6.96 -4.76
N TYR A 65 6.12 6.44 -5.99
CA TYR A 65 5.11 5.43 -6.34
C TYR A 65 5.30 4.13 -5.55
N SER A 66 6.53 3.65 -5.38
CA SER A 66 6.84 2.42 -4.63
C SER A 66 6.35 2.47 -3.19
N MET A 67 6.32 3.67 -2.55
CA MET A 67 5.82 3.79 -1.18
C MET A 67 4.29 3.74 -1.05
N VAL A 68 3.56 3.59 -2.16
CA VAL A 68 2.11 3.41 -2.15
C VAL A 68 1.66 2.08 -2.78
N ASP A 69 2.58 1.34 -3.36
CA ASP A 69 2.35 0.05 -4.01
C ASP A 69 2.99 -1.07 -3.19
N PRO A 70 2.28 -2.14 -2.80
CA PRO A 70 0.88 -2.51 -3.04
C PRO A 70 0.00 -2.48 -1.76
N PHE A 71 0.12 -1.48 -0.90
CA PHE A 71 -0.39 -1.55 0.48
C PHE A 71 -1.89 -1.77 0.59
N TYR A 72 -2.74 -1.04 -0.17
CA TYR A 72 -4.18 -1.29 -0.15
C TYR A 72 -4.53 -2.73 -0.55
N MET A 73 -3.84 -3.27 -1.56
CA MET A 73 -4.03 -4.67 -1.98
C MET A 73 -3.71 -5.63 -0.82
N LEU A 74 -2.57 -5.45 -0.17
CA LEU A 74 -2.14 -6.30 0.96
C LEU A 74 -3.11 -6.21 2.15
N MET A 75 -3.58 -5.00 2.48
CA MET A 75 -4.57 -4.79 3.54
C MET A 75 -5.88 -5.52 3.23
N VAL A 76 -6.44 -5.30 2.04
CA VAL A 76 -7.69 -5.92 1.59
C VAL A 76 -7.57 -7.45 1.56
N MET A 77 -6.46 -7.99 1.04
CA MET A 77 -6.21 -9.44 1.01
C MET A 77 -6.19 -10.07 2.41
N ASN A 78 -5.61 -9.38 3.39
CA ASN A 78 -5.52 -9.89 4.76
C ASN A 78 -6.85 -9.76 5.51
N VAL A 79 -7.64 -8.70 5.26
CA VAL A 79 -8.95 -8.49 5.89
C VAL A 79 -10.01 -9.41 5.30
N LEU A 80 -10.09 -9.54 3.97
CA LEU A 80 -11.12 -10.35 3.30
C LEU A 80 -10.76 -11.84 3.20
N GLY A 81 -9.47 -12.19 3.34
CA GLY A 81 -9.00 -13.57 3.32
C GLY A 81 -9.03 -14.21 1.94
N ARG A 82 -9.02 -15.57 1.94
CA ARG A 82 -8.79 -16.39 0.73
C ARG A 82 -9.98 -16.50 -0.22
N ASP A 83 -11.15 -16.08 0.21
CA ASP A 83 -12.38 -16.14 -0.60
C ASP A 83 -12.42 -15.06 -1.69
N TYR A 84 -11.45 -14.15 -1.67
CA TYR A 84 -11.36 -13.06 -2.62
C TYR A 84 -10.10 -13.16 -3.49
N ILE A 85 -10.22 -12.63 -4.69
CA ILE A 85 -9.14 -12.34 -5.61
C ILE A 85 -8.93 -10.84 -5.56
N VAL A 86 -7.72 -10.38 -5.23
CA VAL A 86 -7.38 -8.97 -5.13
C VAL A 86 -6.04 -8.72 -5.79
N TRP A 87 -5.94 -7.71 -6.64
CA TRP A 87 -4.66 -7.20 -7.15
C TRP A 87 -4.74 -5.71 -7.49
N ASP A 88 -3.59 -5.06 -7.57
CA ASP A 88 -3.48 -3.70 -8.08
C ASP A 88 -3.72 -3.68 -9.59
N LYS A 89 -4.73 -2.91 -10.04
CA LYS A 89 -5.13 -2.85 -11.45
C LYS A 89 -4.55 -1.64 -12.18
N ALA A 90 -4.60 -0.48 -11.54
CA ALA A 90 -4.13 0.76 -12.11
C ALA A 90 -3.77 1.77 -11.01
N ALA A 91 -2.98 2.76 -11.37
CA ALA A 91 -2.72 3.91 -10.54
C ALA A 91 -2.48 5.15 -11.43
N GLU A 92 -2.94 6.29 -10.93
CA GLU A 92 -2.59 7.61 -11.43
C GLU A 92 -1.83 8.35 -10.33
N ILE A 93 -0.76 9.05 -10.67
CA ILE A 93 0.02 9.82 -9.71
C ILE A 93 0.22 11.24 -10.23
N ASP A 94 -0.12 12.21 -9.38
CA ASP A 94 0.16 13.62 -9.58
C ASP A 94 1.28 14.05 -8.63
N PHE A 95 2.38 14.53 -9.18
CA PHE A 95 3.49 15.11 -8.43
C PHE A 95 3.21 16.60 -8.19
N ILE A 96 2.80 16.95 -6.97
CA ILE A 96 2.34 18.31 -6.62
C ILE A 96 3.50 19.25 -6.35
N LYS A 97 4.53 18.75 -5.62
CA LYS A 97 5.76 19.50 -5.36
C LYS A 97 6.96 18.55 -5.23
N PRO A 98 8.18 19.05 -5.47
CA PRO A 98 9.38 18.27 -5.23
C PRO A 98 9.47 17.81 -3.78
N GLY A 99 9.63 16.49 -3.58
CA GLY A 99 9.83 15.92 -2.25
C GLY A 99 11.28 16.10 -1.81
N THR A 100 11.50 16.82 -0.73
CA THR A 100 12.81 16.99 -0.06
C THR A 100 12.68 16.53 1.38
N GLY A 101 13.70 15.86 1.91
CA GLY A 101 13.63 15.33 3.26
C GLY A 101 12.79 14.05 3.38
N ARG A 102 12.14 13.86 4.53
CA ARG A 102 11.29 12.69 4.77
C ARG A 102 9.87 12.92 4.26
N VAL A 103 9.27 11.86 3.70
CA VAL A 103 7.88 11.86 3.26
C VAL A 103 7.12 10.69 3.89
N HIS A 104 5.80 10.83 4.01
CA HIS A 104 4.92 9.90 4.70
C HIS A 104 3.66 9.63 3.89
N ALA A 105 3.12 8.42 4.01
CA ALA A 105 1.78 8.08 3.54
C ALA A 105 1.05 7.24 4.58
N ARG A 106 -0.28 7.38 4.64
CA ARG A 106 -1.16 6.64 5.51
C ARG A 106 -2.26 5.98 4.69
N PHE A 107 -2.51 4.72 5.01
CA PHE A 107 -3.57 3.92 4.41
C PHE A 107 -4.56 3.52 5.48
N GLN A 108 -5.83 3.56 5.14
CA GLN A 108 -6.90 3.24 6.06
C GLN A 108 -8.03 2.51 5.32
N LEU A 109 -8.43 1.33 5.81
CA LEU A 109 -9.62 0.62 5.36
C LEU A 109 -10.76 0.89 6.35
N THR A 110 -11.78 1.62 5.90
CA THR A 110 -12.97 1.92 6.69
C THR A 110 -14.03 0.80 6.57
N ASP A 111 -14.98 0.77 7.50
CA ASP A 111 -16.13 -0.14 7.39
C ASP A 111 -16.90 0.11 6.10
N ALA A 112 -17.13 1.35 5.73
CA ALA A 112 -17.80 1.71 4.48
C ALA A 112 -17.10 1.14 3.23
N MET A 113 -15.75 1.16 3.18
CA MET A 113 -14.99 0.57 2.08
C MET A 113 -15.17 -0.96 2.04
N LEU A 114 -15.19 -1.61 3.19
CA LEU A 114 -15.39 -3.07 3.28
C LEU A 114 -16.81 -3.47 2.92
N ASP A 115 -17.81 -2.72 3.37
CA ASP A 115 -19.23 -2.93 3.02
C ASP A 115 -19.46 -2.74 1.52
N ASP A 116 -18.83 -1.74 0.90
CA ASP A 116 -18.87 -1.52 -0.55
C ASP A 116 -18.28 -2.70 -1.33
N ILE A 117 -17.15 -3.24 -0.88
CA ILE A 117 -16.55 -4.42 -1.49
C ILE A 117 -17.53 -5.59 -1.42
N GLN A 118 -18.10 -5.87 -0.23
CA GLN A 118 -18.99 -7.01 -0.02
C GLN A 118 -20.25 -6.87 -0.90
N ARG A 119 -20.84 -5.68 -0.95
CA ARG A 119 -22.03 -5.39 -1.74
C ARG A 119 -21.82 -5.59 -3.24
N HIS A 120 -20.73 -5.04 -3.79
CA HIS A 120 -20.44 -5.10 -5.22
C HIS A 120 -19.90 -6.44 -5.71
N THR A 121 -19.46 -7.31 -4.78
CA THR A 121 -18.94 -8.63 -5.12
C THR A 121 -19.84 -9.78 -4.66
N ALA A 122 -21.04 -9.49 -4.14
CA ALA A 122 -21.96 -10.48 -3.59
C ALA A 122 -22.29 -11.58 -4.59
N ASP A 123 -22.55 -11.20 -5.84
CA ASP A 123 -22.94 -12.09 -6.94
C ASP A 123 -21.74 -12.67 -7.71
N GLY A 124 -20.51 -12.45 -7.21
CA GLY A 124 -19.28 -12.89 -7.85
C GLY A 124 -18.78 -11.95 -8.95
N ASP A 125 -19.36 -10.79 -9.09
CA ASP A 125 -18.92 -9.75 -10.02
C ASP A 125 -17.61 -9.12 -9.56
N LYS A 126 -16.89 -8.51 -10.51
CA LYS A 126 -15.69 -7.73 -10.23
C LYS A 126 -16.07 -6.34 -9.73
N TYR A 127 -15.38 -5.88 -8.71
CA TYR A 127 -15.43 -4.51 -8.22
C TYR A 127 -14.09 -3.81 -8.45
N LEU A 128 -14.12 -2.58 -8.92
CA LEU A 128 -12.92 -1.78 -9.27
C LEU A 128 -12.92 -0.47 -8.45
N PRO A 129 -12.74 -0.53 -7.12
CA PRO A 129 -12.65 0.69 -6.33
C PRO A 129 -11.39 1.47 -6.68
N CYS A 130 -11.52 2.80 -6.67
CA CYS A 130 -10.42 3.74 -6.80
C CYS A 130 -10.29 4.56 -5.52
N TRP A 131 -9.18 4.44 -4.82
CA TRP A 131 -8.97 5.07 -3.52
C TRP A 131 -7.78 6.01 -3.56
N PRO A 132 -7.93 7.23 -3.01
CA PRO A 132 -6.85 8.20 -2.95
C PRO A 132 -5.84 7.84 -1.86
N VAL A 133 -4.57 8.16 -2.12
CA VAL A 133 -3.47 8.17 -1.16
C VAL A 133 -2.71 9.46 -1.33
N THR A 134 -2.43 10.16 -0.25
CA THR A 134 -1.63 11.39 -0.27
C THR A 134 -0.28 11.12 0.38
N ILE A 135 0.80 11.53 -0.31
CA ILE A 135 2.15 11.57 0.24
C ILE A 135 2.39 13.01 0.72
N VAL A 136 2.77 13.16 1.98
CA VAL A 136 3.05 14.43 2.62
C VAL A 136 4.49 14.49 3.14
N ASN A 137 5.06 15.68 3.25
CA ASN A 137 6.33 15.91 3.94
C ASN A 137 6.13 16.03 5.47
N ASP A 138 7.21 16.27 6.23
CA ASP A 138 7.16 16.44 7.69
C ASP A 138 6.33 17.67 8.14
N ASP A 139 6.15 18.66 7.26
CA ASP A 139 5.34 19.85 7.50
C ASP A 139 3.84 19.63 7.18
N GLY A 140 3.47 18.44 6.71
CA GLY A 140 2.10 18.09 6.31
C GLY A 140 1.71 18.58 4.92
N GLU A 141 2.65 19.12 4.13
CA GLU A 141 2.37 19.58 2.79
C GLU A 141 2.35 18.42 1.79
N THR A 142 1.41 18.44 0.84
CA THR A 142 1.28 17.41 -0.17
C THR A 142 2.43 17.44 -1.17
N VAL A 143 3.14 16.31 -1.29
CA VAL A 143 4.22 16.06 -2.26
C VAL A 143 3.67 15.38 -3.51
N ALA A 144 2.83 14.35 -3.31
CA ALA A 144 2.17 13.66 -4.41
C ALA A 144 0.78 13.17 -3.98
N GLN A 145 -0.11 13.03 -4.96
CA GLN A 145 -1.43 12.46 -4.79
C GLN A 145 -1.59 11.30 -5.76
N ILE A 146 -2.08 10.17 -5.24
CA ILE A 146 -2.19 8.93 -6.01
C ILE A 146 -3.62 8.42 -5.92
N ASN A 147 -4.19 8.02 -7.05
CA ASN A 147 -5.45 7.29 -7.13
C ASN A 147 -5.15 5.83 -7.44
N LYS A 148 -5.36 4.94 -6.46
CA LYS A 148 -5.11 3.50 -6.60
C LYS A 148 -6.39 2.77 -6.96
N THR A 149 -6.43 2.12 -8.13
CA THR A 149 -7.52 1.24 -8.53
C THR A 149 -7.17 -0.21 -8.25
N LEU A 150 -7.99 -0.88 -7.45
CA LEU A 150 -7.88 -2.32 -7.21
C LEU A 150 -8.84 -3.10 -8.11
N TYR A 151 -8.50 -4.34 -8.37
CA TYR A 151 -9.43 -5.36 -8.85
C TYR A 151 -9.77 -6.27 -7.67
N ILE A 152 -11.05 -6.35 -7.33
CA ILE A 152 -11.55 -7.19 -6.24
C ILE A 152 -12.70 -8.05 -6.78
N ARG A 153 -12.65 -9.36 -6.48
CA ARG A 153 -13.69 -10.30 -6.86
C ARG A 153 -13.82 -11.42 -5.84
N LYS A 154 -15.05 -11.75 -5.45
CA LYS A 154 -15.33 -12.94 -4.65
C LYS A 154 -15.24 -14.20 -5.51
N LYS A 155 -14.54 -15.23 -5.03
CA LYS A 155 -14.45 -16.53 -5.74
C LYS A 155 -15.79 -17.23 -5.74
N SER A 156 -16.15 -17.83 -6.86
CA SER A 156 -17.28 -18.76 -6.90
C SER A 156 -16.93 -19.97 -6.01
N ARG A 157 -17.84 -20.37 -5.15
CA ARG A 157 -17.74 -21.68 -4.48
C ARG A 157 -17.98 -22.74 -5.55
N THR A 158 -16.93 -23.40 -6.01
CA THR A 158 -17.01 -24.62 -6.80
C THR A 158 -17.35 -25.77 -5.88
#